data_fbb03204d487e0c05419555969349a5e
#
_entry.id   fbb03204d487e0c05419555969349a5e
#
_cell.length_a   1.000
_cell.length_b   1.000
_cell.length_c   1.000
_cell.angle_alpha   90.00
_cell.angle_beta   90.00
_cell.angle_gamma   90.00
#
_symmetry.space_group_name_H-M   'P 1'
#
loop_
_entity.id
_entity.type
_entity.pdbx_description
1 polymer ?
#
loop_
_entity_poly.entity_id
_entity_poly.type
_entity_poly.pdbx_seq_one_letter_code
_entity_poly.pdbx_strand_id
1 'polypeptide(L)'
;MIKNKTQPHELPSRVNDSYWLFAKPPRRLRFTIEKRCYEWIDKESKKYVQSGKIYPRDINKEELIVPTREPELTLREIDIEVIDNNIPPSGKWLIYLQRNEVDETWKILSSAIRNGKLPYAAKVSTAKPNPNSTDRNSHVICVYTPNYLFREDVKNCRMILFEMGFKDMLYYKPDIF
;
A
#
# COMPACT_ATOMS: atom_id res chain seq x y z
N MET A 1 -9.12 31.67 -16.27
CA MET A 1 -8.12 30.69 -16.70
C MET A 1 -7.22 30.36 -15.50
N ILE A 2 -7.50 29.27 -14.81
CA ILE A 2 -6.66 28.79 -13.71
C ILE A 2 -5.54 27.99 -14.36
N LYS A 3 -4.33 28.56 -14.39
CA LYS A 3 -3.13 27.86 -14.81
C LYS A 3 -2.89 26.73 -13.79
N ASN A 4 -3.16 25.49 -14.18
CA ASN A 4 -2.63 24.32 -13.48
C ASN A 4 -1.10 24.44 -13.48
N LYS A 5 -0.54 24.93 -12.37
CA LYS A 5 0.88 24.75 -12.08
C LYS A 5 1.08 23.26 -11.87
N THR A 6 1.55 22.56 -12.88
CA THR A 6 2.19 21.28 -12.73
C THR A 6 3.30 21.47 -11.70
N GLN A 7 3.13 20.95 -10.49
CA GLN A 7 4.23 20.92 -9.52
C GLN A 7 5.39 20.15 -10.17
N PRO A 8 6.62 20.68 -10.10
CA PRO A 8 7.77 19.98 -10.62
C PRO A 8 7.82 18.59 -9.95
N HIS A 9 8.03 17.55 -10.75
CA HIS A 9 8.18 16.19 -10.21
C HIS A 9 9.44 16.17 -9.34
N GLU A 10 9.24 15.98 -8.04
CA GLU A 10 10.36 15.75 -7.13
C GLU A 10 11.03 14.43 -7.48
N LEU A 11 12.35 14.46 -7.57
CA LEU A 11 13.16 13.29 -7.89
C LEU A 11 13.66 12.64 -6.60
N PRO A 12 13.15 11.47 -6.21
CA PRO A 12 13.55 10.80 -4.96
C PRO A 12 15.06 10.65 -4.80
N SER A 13 15.77 10.38 -5.90
CA SER A 13 17.23 10.20 -5.89
C SER A 13 18.02 11.48 -5.55
N ARG A 14 17.38 12.64 -5.52
CA ARG A 14 18.01 13.96 -5.29
C ARG A 14 17.52 14.67 -4.04
N VAL A 15 16.42 14.24 -3.45
CA VAL A 15 15.85 14.85 -2.24
C VAL A 15 16.65 14.42 -1.02
N ASN A 16 17.19 15.40 -0.27
CA ASN A 16 18.05 15.18 0.90
C ASN A 16 17.51 15.78 2.20
N ASP A 17 16.44 16.53 2.14
CA ASP A 17 15.85 17.25 3.28
C ASP A 17 14.74 16.45 3.98
N SER A 18 14.12 15.52 3.30
CA SER A 18 13.09 14.64 3.85
C SER A 18 13.38 13.17 3.57
N TYR A 19 12.96 12.26 4.45
CA TYR A 19 13.12 10.80 4.27
C TYR A 19 12.17 10.20 3.24
N TRP A 20 11.01 10.84 3.04
CA TRP A 20 9.93 10.33 2.24
C TRP A 20 9.27 11.41 1.40
N LEU A 21 8.94 11.06 0.16
CA LEU A 21 7.98 11.78 -0.67
C LEU A 21 6.66 11.02 -0.67
N PHE A 22 5.54 11.77 -0.78
CA PHE A 22 4.20 11.19 -0.70
C PHE A 22 3.39 11.52 -1.94
N ALA A 23 2.55 10.58 -2.36
CA ALA A 23 1.48 10.78 -3.33
C ALA A 23 0.16 10.32 -2.74
N LYS A 24 -0.88 11.14 -2.87
CA LYS A 24 -2.23 10.85 -2.37
C LYS A 24 -3.22 10.93 -3.51
N PRO A 25 -4.18 9.99 -3.58
CA PRO A 25 -5.25 10.04 -4.57
C PRO A 25 -6.20 11.22 -4.27
N PRO A 26 -7.04 11.61 -5.25
CA PRO A 26 -8.07 12.61 -5.04
C PRO A 26 -8.94 12.29 -3.80
N ARG A 27 -9.29 13.30 -3.04
CA ARG A 27 -10.01 13.16 -1.76
C ARG A 27 -11.25 12.26 -1.84
N ARG A 28 -12.02 12.39 -2.93
CA ARG A 28 -13.23 11.59 -3.14
C ARG A 28 -12.93 10.09 -3.20
N LEU A 29 -11.89 9.69 -3.94
CA LEU A 29 -11.50 8.28 -4.06
C LEU A 29 -10.96 7.74 -2.74
N ARG A 30 -10.12 8.50 -2.06
CA ARG A 30 -9.60 8.14 -0.74
C ARG A 30 -10.74 7.90 0.25
N PHE A 31 -11.70 8.81 0.31
CA PHE A 31 -12.86 8.67 1.19
C PHE A 31 -13.69 7.41 0.88
N THR A 32 -13.89 7.09 -0.39
CA THR A 32 -14.62 5.88 -0.80
C THR A 32 -13.94 4.60 -0.34
N ILE A 33 -12.61 4.53 -0.46
CA ILE A 33 -11.82 3.36 -0.03
C ILE A 33 -11.82 3.25 1.50
N GLU A 34 -11.58 4.34 2.21
CA GLU A 34 -11.64 4.37 3.67
C GLU A 34 -13.01 3.94 4.19
N LYS A 35 -14.10 4.43 3.58
CA LYS A 35 -15.46 4.04 3.94
C LYS A 35 -15.70 2.54 3.79
N ARG A 36 -15.28 1.93 2.68
CA ARG A 36 -15.38 0.47 2.48
C ARG A 36 -14.60 -0.30 3.55
N CYS A 37 -13.44 0.21 3.95
CA CYS A 37 -12.64 -0.38 5.01
C CYS A 37 -13.39 -0.40 6.34
N TYR A 38 -14.00 0.71 6.75
CA TYR A 38 -14.79 0.78 7.99
C TYR A 38 -16.07 -0.07 7.92
N GLU A 39 -16.78 -0.07 6.81
CA GLU A 39 -17.95 -0.92 6.61
C GLU A 39 -17.59 -2.41 6.68
N TRP A 40 -16.42 -2.80 6.20
CA TRP A 40 -15.93 -4.17 6.32
C TRP A 40 -15.60 -4.51 7.78
N ILE A 41 -14.92 -3.65 8.52
CA ILE A 41 -14.61 -3.83 9.95
C ILE A 41 -15.93 -4.02 10.71
N ASP A 42 -16.91 -3.15 10.52
CA ASP A 42 -18.19 -3.25 11.23
C ASP A 42 -19.00 -4.51 10.89
N LYS A 43 -18.92 -4.97 9.66
CA LYS A 43 -19.77 -6.06 9.15
C LYS A 43 -19.13 -7.43 9.34
N GLU A 44 -17.84 -7.55 9.08
CA GLU A 44 -17.14 -8.83 9.08
C GLU A 44 -16.46 -9.13 10.43
N SER A 45 -15.89 -8.13 11.10
CA SER A 45 -15.24 -8.33 12.41
C SER A 45 -16.23 -8.84 13.46
N LYS A 46 -17.46 -8.30 13.49
CA LYS A 46 -18.52 -8.77 14.41
C LYS A 46 -18.88 -10.23 14.19
N LYS A 47 -18.85 -10.72 12.96
CA LYS A 47 -19.09 -12.15 12.67
C LYS A 47 -17.96 -13.03 13.19
N TYR A 48 -16.72 -12.58 13.13
CA TYR A 48 -15.56 -13.33 13.59
C TYR A 48 -15.48 -13.40 15.11
N VAL A 49 -15.72 -12.28 15.78
CA VAL A 49 -15.74 -12.21 17.25
C VAL A 49 -16.88 -13.04 17.81
N GLN A 50 -18.08 -13.02 17.22
CA GLN A 50 -19.24 -13.80 17.67
C GLN A 50 -19.10 -15.30 17.43
N SER A 51 -18.39 -15.73 16.42
CA SER A 51 -18.24 -17.16 16.09
C SER A 51 -17.12 -17.86 16.85
N GLY A 52 -16.24 -17.14 17.54
CA GLY A 52 -15.02 -17.67 18.15
C GLY A 52 -14.09 -18.37 17.14
N LYS A 53 -14.37 -18.24 15.85
CA LYS A 53 -13.64 -18.87 14.76
C LYS A 53 -13.05 -17.77 13.89
N ILE A 54 -11.83 -17.41 14.20
CA ILE A 54 -11.04 -16.52 13.38
C ILE A 54 -10.41 -17.39 12.30
N TYR A 55 -11.00 -17.41 11.13
CA TYR A 55 -10.45 -18.16 10.02
C TYR A 55 -9.35 -17.38 9.32
N PRO A 56 -8.16 -17.98 9.14
CA PRO A 56 -7.35 -17.60 8.00
C PRO A 56 -8.20 -17.90 6.77
N ARG A 57 -8.64 -16.88 6.05
CA ARG A 57 -9.12 -17.13 4.69
C ARG A 57 -7.89 -17.50 3.90
N ASP A 58 -7.74 -18.79 3.64
CA ASP A 58 -6.82 -19.26 2.63
C ASP A 58 -7.15 -18.52 1.35
N ILE A 59 -6.27 -17.59 1.00
CA ILE A 59 -6.29 -17.08 -0.37
C ILE A 59 -5.83 -18.27 -1.17
N ASN A 60 -6.74 -18.83 -1.95
CA ASN A 60 -6.38 -19.84 -2.90
C ASN A 60 -5.30 -19.25 -3.79
N LYS A 61 -4.05 -19.73 -3.63
CA LYS A 61 -2.89 -19.22 -4.39
C LYS A 61 -3.10 -19.37 -5.90
N GLU A 62 -3.98 -20.29 -6.29
CA GLU A 62 -4.36 -20.55 -7.69
C GLU A 62 -5.25 -19.44 -8.28
N GLU A 63 -5.96 -18.68 -7.45
CA GLU A 63 -6.77 -17.52 -7.91
C GLU A 63 -5.94 -16.25 -8.13
N LEU A 64 -4.69 -16.20 -7.67
CA LEU A 64 -3.79 -15.09 -7.88
C LEU A 64 -3.08 -15.22 -9.22
N ILE A 65 -3.65 -14.59 -10.23
CA ILE A 65 -3.04 -14.42 -11.57
C ILE A 65 -1.72 -13.63 -11.51
N VAL A 66 -1.46 -12.97 -10.38
CA VAL A 66 -0.38 -12.01 -10.19
C VAL A 66 0.62 -12.57 -9.18
N PRO A 67 1.92 -12.64 -9.49
CA PRO A 67 2.93 -13.08 -8.53
C PRO A 67 2.91 -12.18 -7.30
N THR A 68 2.69 -12.78 -6.15
CA THR A 68 2.70 -12.07 -4.88
C THR A 68 3.16 -13.00 -3.77
N ARG A 69 3.88 -12.44 -2.80
CA ARG A 69 4.22 -13.13 -1.56
C ARG A 69 3.43 -12.44 -0.45
N GLU A 70 2.27 -12.99 -0.14
CA GLU A 70 1.50 -12.55 1.02
C GLU A 70 1.99 -13.30 2.25
N PRO A 71 2.13 -12.62 3.39
CA PRO A 71 2.30 -13.33 4.65
C PRO A 71 1.07 -14.21 4.88
N GLU A 72 1.25 -15.43 5.36
CA GLU A 72 0.16 -16.24 5.85
C GLU A 72 -0.50 -15.48 7.00
N LEU A 73 -1.66 -14.91 6.71
CA LEU A 73 -2.42 -14.17 7.70
C LEU A 73 -3.30 -15.16 8.48
N THR A 74 -2.68 -15.80 9.42
CA THR A 74 -3.41 -16.32 10.57
C THR A 74 -3.82 -15.11 11.40
N LEU A 75 -5.11 -14.91 11.66
CA LEU A 75 -5.54 -13.88 12.60
C LEU A 75 -4.96 -14.27 13.97
N ARG A 76 -4.06 -13.43 14.44
CA ARG A 76 -3.41 -13.59 15.73
C ARG A 76 -4.14 -12.76 16.78
N GLU A 77 -3.84 -13.00 18.05
CA GLU A 77 -4.38 -12.20 19.15
C GLU A 77 -4.23 -10.69 18.91
N ILE A 78 -3.11 -10.26 18.31
CA ILE A 78 -2.86 -8.86 17.97
C ILE A 78 -3.84 -8.33 16.90
N ASP A 79 -4.28 -9.15 15.98
CA ASP A 79 -5.23 -8.72 14.93
C ASP A 79 -6.61 -8.50 15.53
N ILE A 80 -6.98 -9.30 16.54
CA ILE A 80 -8.20 -9.13 17.32
C ILE A 80 -8.12 -7.82 18.10
N GLU A 81 -7.00 -7.58 18.76
CA GLU A 81 -6.76 -6.35 19.52
C GLU A 81 -6.84 -5.10 18.63
N VAL A 82 -6.31 -5.17 17.41
CA VAL A 82 -6.42 -4.10 16.40
C VAL A 82 -7.88 -3.84 16.03
N ILE A 83 -8.67 -4.89 15.82
CA ILE A 83 -10.10 -4.77 15.49
C ILE A 83 -10.88 -4.19 16.67
N ASP A 84 -10.67 -4.71 17.88
CA ASP A 84 -11.41 -4.31 19.08
C ASP A 84 -11.11 -2.86 19.48
N ASN A 85 -9.90 -2.37 19.25
CA ASN A 85 -9.49 -1.01 19.56
C ASN A 85 -9.69 -0.02 18.41
N ASN A 86 -10.35 -0.41 17.30
CA ASN A 86 -10.54 0.42 16.12
C ASN A 86 -9.24 1.01 15.53
N ILE A 87 -8.13 0.31 15.66
CA ILE A 87 -6.86 0.71 15.07
C ILE A 87 -6.95 0.45 13.55
N PRO A 88 -6.64 1.43 12.69
CA PRO A 88 -6.66 1.22 11.25
C PRO A 88 -5.70 0.10 10.85
N PRO A 89 -6.19 -1.03 10.32
CA PRO A 89 -5.35 -2.19 9.98
C PRO A 89 -4.69 -2.00 8.62
N SER A 90 -3.96 -0.92 8.42
CA SER A 90 -3.29 -0.62 7.15
C SER A 90 -2.14 -1.57 6.86
N GLY A 91 -1.86 -1.73 5.58
CA GLY A 91 -0.72 -2.47 5.08
C GLY A 91 -0.22 -1.88 3.77
N LYS A 92 0.84 -2.44 3.22
CA LYS A 92 1.48 -1.89 2.03
C LYS A 92 2.13 -2.93 1.14
N TRP A 93 2.04 -2.71 -0.15
CA TRP A 93 2.87 -3.36 -1.16
C TRP A 93 4.23 -2.66 -1.22
N LEU A 94 5.30 -3.43 -1.28
CA LEU A 94 6.68 -2.96 -1.30
C LEU A 94 7.28 -3.16 -2.70
N ILE A 95 7.78 -2.07 -3.29
CA ILE A 95 8.47 -2.07 -4.58
C ILE A 95 9.89 -1.59 -4.33
N TYR A 96 10.85 -2.50 -4.40
CA TYR A 96 12.28 -2.19 -4.24
C TYR A 96 12.89 -1.81 -5.58
N LEU A 97 13.65 -0.73 -5.60
CA LEU A 97 14.21 -0.14 -6.81
C LEU A 97 15.66 0.30 -6.57
N GLN A 98 16.45 0.26 -7.64
CA GLN A 98 17.75 0.90 -7.64
C GLN A 98 17.61 2.41 -7.84
N ARG A 99 18.66 3.15 -7.45
CA ARG A 99 18.69 4.62 -7.53
C ARG A 99 18.45 5.16 -8.95
N ASN A 100 18.92 4.45 -9.97
CA ASN A 100 18.74 4.82 -11.38
C ASN A 100 17.30 4.56 -11.92
N GLU A 101 16.49 3.81 -11.19
CA GLU A 101 15.13 3.45 -11.58
C GLU A 101 14.06 4.25 -10.83
N VAL A 102 14.38 4.71 -9.63
CA VAL A 102 13.38 5.25 -8.68
C VAL A 102 12.70 6.51 -9.19
N ASP A 103 13.41 7.40 -9.86
CA ASP A 103 12.87 8.70 -10.27
C ASP A 103 11.78 8.54 -11.34
N GLU A 104 12.04 7.75 -12.37
CA GLU A 104 11.07 7.51 -13.44
C GLU A 104 9.89 6.66 -12.94
N THR A 105 10.17 5.64 -12.14
CA THR A 105 9.13 4.80 -11.54
C THR A 105 8.21 5.61 -10.62
N TRP A 106 8.78 6.47 -9.78
CA TRP A 106 8.00 7.36 -8.92
C TRP A 106 7.15 8.36 -9.70
N LYS A 107 7.69 8.93 -10.76
CA LYS A 107 6.97 9.82 -11.64
C LYS A 107 5.72 9.18 -12.24
N ILE A 108 5.86 7.97 -12.77
CA ILE A 108 4.74 7.20 -13.35
C ILE A 108 3.71 6.87 -12.27
N LEU A 109 4.15 6.33 -11.15
CA LEU A 109 3.28 5.86 -10.07
C LEU A 109 2.58 7.03 -9.37
N SER A 110 3.31 8.09 -9.01
CA SER A 110 2.72 9.27 -8.37
C SER A 110 1.73 10.00 -9.27
N SER A 111 1.96 10.03 -10.58
CA SER A 111 1.01 10.58 -11.56
C SER A 111 -0.27 9.75 -11.62
N ALA A 112 -0.16 8.43 -11.66
CA ALA A 112 -1.32 7.53 -11.65
C ALA A 112 -2.14 7.67 -10.35
N ILE A 113 -1.49 7.91 -9.22
CA ILE A 113 -2.16 8.17 -7.94
C ILE A 113 -2.92 9.50 -8.00
N ARG A 114 -2.26 10.57 -8.40
CA ARG A 114 -2.85 11.92 -8.43
C ARG A 114 -4.02 12.05 -9.41
N ASN A 115 -4.00 11.32 -10.51
CA ASN A 115 -5.11 11.29 -11.47
C ASN A 115 -6.20 10.26 -11.15
N GLY A 116 -6.03 9.48 -10.08
CA GLY A 116 -7.01 8.51 -9.60
C GLY A 116 -6.98 7.14 -10.29
N LYS A 117 -6.06 6.90 -11.21
CA LYS A 117 -5.88 5.59 -11.86
C LYS A 117 -5.43 4.52 -10.85
N LEU A 118 -4.54 4.90 -9.93
CA LEU A 118 -4.19 4.10 -8.75
C LEU A 118 -4.78 4.78 -7.51
N PRO A 119 -5.92 4.32 -7.00
CA PRO A 119 -6.67 5.04 -5.95
C PRO A 119 -6.12 4.80 -4.53
N TYR A 120 -4.86 4.45 -4.41
CA TYR A 120 -4.16 4.17 -3.16
C TYR A 120 -3.02 5.16 -2.96
N ALA A 121 -2.80 5.57 -1.71
CA ALA A 121 -1.68 6.45 -1.38
C ALA A 121 -0.35 5.69 -1.44
N ALA A 122 0.72 6.40 -1.72
CA ALA A 122 2.06 5.83 -1.69
C ALA A 122 3.08 6.81 -1.11
N LYS A 123 4.20 6.25 -0.67
CA LYS A 123 5.42 7.01 -0.36
C LYS A 123 6.63 6.33 -0.98
N VAL A 124 7.67 7.12 -1.21
CA VAL A 124 8.95 6.64 -1.71
C VAL A 124 10.08 7.16 -0.81
N SER A 125 11.07 6.31 -0.55
CA SER A 125 12.29 6.73 0.15
C SER A 125 13.13 7.64 -0.73
N THR A 126 13.83 8.58 -0.10
CA THR A 126 14.63 9.61 -0.76
C THR A 126 16.14 9.31 -0.67
N ALA A 127 16.97 10.23 -1.20
CA ALA A 127 18.39 10.18 -1.05
C ALA A 127 18.89 10.53 0.36
N LYS A 128 18.01 11.04 1.24
CA LYS A 128 18.36 11.31 2.63
C LYS A 128 18.77 10.02 3.34
N PRO A 129 19.98 9.95 3.92
CA PRO A 129 20.44 8.74 4.60
C PRO A 129 19.50 8.36 5.73
N ASN A 130 18.90 7.17 5.63
CA ASN A 130 18.07 6.60 6.70
C ASN A 130 18.97 5.72 7.60
N PRO A 131 19.04 5.97 8.92
CA PRO A 131 19.85 5.16 9.84
C PRO A 131 19.41 3.68 9.89
N ASN A 132 18.20 3.39 9.49
CA ASN A 132 17.65 2.02 9.44
C ASN A 132 17.87 1.31 8.08
N SER A 133 18.52 1.97 7.12
CA SER A 133 18.80 1.38 5.80
C SER A 133 20.27 0.96 5.72
N THR A 134 20.50 -0.28 5.34
CA THR A 134 21.84 -0.83 5.12
C THR A 134 22.39 -0.56 3.73
N ASP A 135 21.54 -0.24 2.77
CA ASP A 135 21.90 0.03 1.37
C ASP A 135 21.48 1.45 0.96
N ARG A 136 22.48 2.29 0.65
CA ARG A 136 22.28 3.68 0.21
C ARG A 136 21.86 3.82 -1.27
N ASN A 137 22.01 2.77 -2.06
CA ASN A 137 21.66 2.75 -3.48
C ASN A 137 20.25 2.16 -3.74
N SER A 138 19.62 1.63 -2.71
CA SER A 138 18.31 1.03 -2.79
C SER A 138 17.23 1.99 -2.29
N HIS A 139 16.13 2.03 -3.03
CA HIS A 139 14.92 2.79 -2.68
C HIS A 139 13.74 1.85 -2.55
N VAL A 140 12.74 2.25 -1.79
CA VAL A 140 11.49 1.51 -1.66
C VAL A 140 10.30 2.43 -1.88
N ILE A 141 9.35 1.98 -2.69
CA ILE A 141 8.01 2.57 -2.79
C ILE A 141 7.07 1.70 -1.98
N CYS A 142 6.31 2.34 -1.08
CA CYS A 142 5.27 1.69 -0.29
C CYS A 142 3.92 2.15 -0.81
N VAL A 143 3.10 1.24 -1.34
CA VAL A 143 1.73 1.51 -1.80
C VAL A 143 0.75 0.97 -0.78
N TYR A 144 0.01 1.86 -0.12
CA TYR A 144 -0.80 1.53 1.05
C TYR A 144 -2.21 1.09 0.70
N THR A 145 -2.68 0.04 1.37
CA THR A 145 -4.11 -0.27 1.46
C THR A 145 -4.62 -0.03 2.87
N PRO A 146 -5.86 0.42 3.05
CA PRO A 146 -6.37 0.84 4.36
C PRO A 146 -6.68 -0.33 5.29
N ASN A 147 -6.83 -1.56 4.77
CA ASN A 147 -7.15 -2.73 5.56
C ASN A 147 -6.52 -4.00 4.98
N TYR A 148 -5.50 -4.52 5.66
CA TYR A 148 -4.83 -5.75 5.25
C TYR A 148 -5.70 -7.01 5.40
N LEU A 149 -6.75 -6.96 6.22
CA LEU A 149 -7.71 -8.05 6.38
C LEU A 149 -8.74 -8.09 5.24
N PHE A 150 -8.96 -6.96 4.57
CA PHE A 150 -9.85 -6.87 3.41
C PHE A 150 -9.11 -7.28 2.13
N ARG A 151 -9.09 -8.58 1.89
CA ARG A 151 -8.29 -9.21 0.84
C ARG A 151 -8.60 -8.73 -0.57
N GLU A 152 -9.87 -8.43 -0.86
CA GLU A 152 -10.27 -7.92 -2.17
C GLU A 152 -9.58 -6.58 -2.49
N ASP A 153 -9.44 -5.72 -1.50
CA ASP A 153 -8.80 -4.41 -1.66
C ASP A 153 -7.27 -4.56 -1.84
N VAL A 154 -6.67 -5.46 -1.07
CA VAL A 154 -5.24 -5.82 -1.20
C VAL A 154 -4.95 -6.38 -2.60
N LYS A 155 -5.79 -7.30 -3.09
CA LYS A 155 -5.69 -7.86 -4.45
C LYS A 155 -5.92 -6.81 -5.53
N ASN A 156 -6.96 -5.97 -5.37
CA ASN A 156 -7.25 -4.92 -6.35
C ASN A 156 -6.08 -3.95 -6.52
N CYS A 157 -5.48 -3.52 -5.42
CA CYS A 157 -4.27 -2.70 -5.48
C CYS A 157 -3.15 -3.41 -6.26
N ARG A 158 -2.92 -4.70 -5.96
CA ARG A 158 -1.90 -5.50 -6.65
C ARG A 158 -2.16 -5.65 -8.15
N MET A 159 -3.42 -5.87 -8.53
CA MET A 159 -3.82 -5.98 -9.94
C MET A 159 -3.55 -4.70 -10.71
N ILE A 160 -3.89 -3.55 -10.15
CA ILE A 160 -3.61 -2.26 -10.79
C ILE A 160 -2.09 -2.06 -10.97
N LEU A 161 -1.30 -2.38 -9.95
CA LEU A 161 0.16 -2.31 -10.04
C LEU A 161 0.70 -3.25 -11.14
N PHE A 162 0.15 -4.45 -11.27
CA PHE A 162 0.53 -5.39 -12.32
C PHE A 162 0.22 -4.85 -13.73
N GLU A 163 -0.96 -4.27 -13.92
CA GLU A 163 -1.37 -3.64 -15.18
C GLU A 163 -0.51 -2.43 -15.53
N MET A 164 0.02 -1.73 -14.52
CA MET A 164 0.98 -0.63 -14.67
C MET A 164 2.40 -1.11 -15.03
N GLY A 165 2.66 -2.42 -15.05
CA GLY A 165 3.95 -2.99 -15.44
C GLY A 165 4.79 -3.56 -14.29
N PHE A 166 4.33 -3.49 -13.02
CA PHE A 166 5.01 -4.11 -11.87
C PHE A 166 4.71 -5.62 -11.81
N LYS A 167 5.29 -6.36 -12.76
CA LYS A 167 4.98 -7.78 -12.98
C LYS A 167 5.79 -8.75 -12.12
N ASP A 168 6.87 -8.28 -11.52
CA ASP A 168 7.69 -9.08 -10.62
C ASP A 168 6.96 -9.39 -9.30
N MET A 169 7.49 -10.35 -8.55
CA MET A 169 6.94 -10.69 -7.25
C MET A 169 7.07 -9.51 -6.28
N LEU A 170 5.95 -9.06 -5.72
CA LEU A 170 5.91 -8.04 -4.69
C LEU A 170 5.61 -8.65 -3.32
N TYR A 171 6.11 -7.97 -2.29
CA TYR A 171 5.84 -8.31 -0.90
C TYR A 171 4.77 -7.38 -0.33
N TYR A 172 3.79 -7.95 0.35
CA TYR A 172 2.82 -7.19 1.12
C TYR A 172 3.15 -7.28 2.61
N LYS A 173 3.17 -6.14 3.29
CA LYS A 173 3.45 -6.07 4.72
C LYS A 173 2.36 -5.29 5.45
N PRO A 174 1.62 -5.91 6.39
CA PRO A 174 0.79 -5.18 7.35
C PRO A 174 1.64 -4.21 8.18
N ASP A 175 1.08 -3.05 8.54
CA ASP A 175 1.82 -2.03 9.27
C ASP A 175 2.08 -2.39 10.74
N ILE A 176 1.31 -3.33 11.29
CA ILE A 176 1.47 -3.83 12.66
C ILE A 176 2.67 -4.75 12.85
N PHE A 177 3.40 -5.11 11.79
CA PHE A 177 4.57 -6.02 11.85
C PHE A 177 5.89 -5.34 11.53
#